data_1f49e218f4f436b4c8d06e25357a52bf
#
_entry.id   1f49e218f4f436b4c8d06e25357a52bf
#
_cell.length_a   1.000
_cell.length_b   1.000
_cell.length_c   1.000
_cell.angle_alpha   90.00
_cell.angle_beta   90.00
_cell.angle_gamma   90.00
#
_symmetry.space_group_name_H-M   'P 1'
#
loop_
_entity.id
_entity.type
_entity.pdbx_description
1 polymer ?
#
loop_
_entity_poly.entity_id
_entity_poly.type
_entity_poly.pdbx_seq_one_letter_code
_entity_poly.pdbx_strand_id
1 'polypeptide(L)'
;MQRISHWVNNKVVAGTSGNTGKVYNPATGEVQAEVDLASVAEVDAVVAVAKEAFTTWRATNLSRRAEIMFRMRELVDANRKELANIVSLEHGKVPSDAMGEIARGLENIEFACGIPAMLKGGYSEQASGGVDVYSIRQPLGVVAGITPFNFPAMVPMWMFANAIMCGNTFVLKPSEKDPSAAMFVADLLRQAGLPDGVFNVLHGDKVSVDRLLEHKDVQSISFVGSTPIAKYVYETGTKNGKRVQALGGAKNHMLVLPDADLDMAADAAVSAAYGSAGERCMAVSVVLAVDTVADALIEKLKSRIPNIKVGPGTDPSAEMGPLISREHRDKVASFVTNANAEGAKVVVDGTDKAKDAGFFLNPSLIDNVKPGMKCYDEEIFGPVLTVMRVKSYQEGLDTINANQFGNGTAIFTRDGGVARQFQFDVQVGMVGINVPIPVPVSYYSFGGWKASLFGDQHMYGPEGINFFTRGKVVTSRWPDPRTSSVNLGFPQNR
;
A
#
# COMPACT_ATOMS: atom_id res chain seq x y z
N MET A 1 10.68 -0.96 29.82
CA MET A 1 10.19 -0.62 28.47
C MET A 1 10.24 -1.88 27.64
N GLN A 2 9.19 -2.17 26.87
CA GLN A 2 9.13 -3.35 26.00
C GLN A 2 10.15 -3.18 24.86
N ARG A 3 10.86 -4.27 24.51
CA ARG A 3 11.77 -4.31 23.35
C ARG A 3 11.15 -5.18 22.25
N ILE A 4 11.07 -4.65 21.05
CA ILE A 4 10.54 -5.34 19.86
C ILE A 4 11.76 -5.73 19.03
N SER A 5 11.95 -7.04 18.85
CA SER A 5 13.08 -7.63 18.15
C SER A 5 12.67 -8.25 16.82
N HIS A 6 13.62 -8.75 16.03
CA HIS A 6 13.37 -9.37 14.74
C HIS A 6 12.60 -10.69 14.89
N TRP A 7 12.00 -11.14 13.78
CA TRP A 7 11.39 -12.47 13.67
C TRP A 7 12.09 -13.26 12.57
N VAL A 8 12.82 -14.31 12.95
CA VAL A 8 13.63 -15.10 12.03
C VAL A 8 13.45 -16.59 12.37
N ASN A 9 13.25 -17.43 11.37
CA ASN A 9 13.02 -18.86 11.58
C ASN A 9 11.91 -19.17 12.60
N ASN A 10 10.77 -18.48 12.46
CA ASN A 10 9.62 -18.60 13.35
C ASN A 10 9.93 -18.34 14.84
N LYS A 11 10.94 -17.52 15.14
CA LYS A 11 11.37 -17.14 16.49
C LYS A 11 11.67 -15.65 16.59
N VAL A 12 11.47 -15.10 17.77
CA VAL A 12 11.96 -13.76 18.11
C VAL A 12 13.49 -13.83 18.29
N VAL A 13 14.21 -12.97 17.61
CA VAL A 13 15.67 -12.89 17.63
C VAL A 13 16.08 -11.46 17.97
N ALA A 14 16.80 -11.30 19.09
CA ALA A 14 17.27 -9.98 19.52
C ALA A 14 18.25 -9.38 18.52
N GLY A 15 18.12 -8.06 18.28
CA GLY A 15 19.06 -7.32 17.48
C GLY A 15 20.43 -7.22 18.16
N THR A 16 21.48 -7.26 17.37
CA THR A 16 22.88 -7.21 17.81
C THR A 16 23.61 -5.92 17.42
N SER A 17 22.97 -5.07 16.62
CA SER A 17 23.55 -3.80 16.17
C SER A 17 23.81 -2.78 17.31
N GLY A 18 23.05 -2.90 18.40
CA GLY A 18 23.00 -1.91 19.47
C GLY A 18 22.14 -0.67 19.15
N ASN A 19 21.63 -0.55 17.94
CA ASN A 19 20.77 0.56 17.51
C ASN A 19 19.30 0.24 17.75
N THR A 20 18.54 1.22 18.27
CA THR A 20 17.10 1.10 18.49
C THR A 20 16.34 2.32 17.97
N GLY A 21 15.07 2.12 17.61
CA GLY A 21 14.09 3.16 17.33
C GLY A 21 13.08 3.26 18.46
N LYS A 22 12.49 4.45 18.66
CA LYS A 22 11.43 4.65 19.66
C LYS A 22 10.05 4.40 19.02
N VAL A 23 9.22 3.63 19.71
CA VAL A 23 7.82 3.43 19.36
C VAL A 23 6.97 4.24 20.34
N TYR A 24 6.20 5.17 19.81
CA TYR A 24 5.35 6.06 20.62
C TYR A 24 3.92 5.54 20.69
N ASN A 25 3.23 5.89 21.77
CA ASN A 25 1.78 5.94 21.75
C ASN A 25 1.36 7.32 21.25
N PRO A 26 0.80 7.45 20.04
CA PRO A 26 0.48 8.75 19.45
C PRO A 26 -0.58 9.53 20.25
N ALA A 27 -1.44 8.83 20.99
CA ALA A 27 -2.47 9.47 21.80
C ALA A 27 -1.93 10.16 23.03
N THR A 28 -0.82 9.69 23.61
CA THR A 28 -0.18 10.30 24.78
C THR A 28 1.10 11.05 24.45
N GLY A 29 1.74 10.70 23.32
CA GLY A 29 3.05 11.20 22.93
C GLY A 29 4.20 10.57 23.72
N GLU A 30 3.94 9.54 24.51
CA GLU A 30 4.93 8.83 25.32
C GLU A 30 5.55 7.67 24.55
N VAL A 31 6.82 7.36 24.87
CA VAL A 31 7.50 6.17 24.36
C VAL A 31 6.96 4.94 25.09
N GLN A 32 6.37 4.00 24.34
CA GLN A 32 5.83 2.76 24.90
C GLN A 32 6.75 1.55 24.69
N ALA A 33 7.57 1.56 23.63
CA ALA A 33 8.50 0.48 23.31
C ALA A 33 9.73 1.00 22.58
N GLU A 34 10.75 0.14 22.47
CA GLU A 34 11.91 0.31 21.59
C GLU A 34 11.95 -0.84 20.58
N VAL A 35 12.28 -0.56 19.34
CA VAL A 35 12.43 -1.55 18.27
C VAL A 35 13.90 -1.65 17.86
N ASP A 36 14.39 -2.89 17.68
CA ASP A 36 15.74 -3.13 17.17
C ASP A 36 15.88 -2.63 15.72
N LEU A 37 17.01 -2.02 15.40
CA LEU A 37 17.35 -1.61 14.03
C LEU A 37 18.54 -2.44 13.54
N ALA A 38 18.31 -3.23 12.50
CA ALA A 38 19.28 -4.20 12.02
C ALA A 38 20.51 -3.56 11.37
N SER A 39 21.67 -4.15 11.64
CA SER A 39 22.92 -3.91 10.92
C SER A 39 22.92 -4.60 9.55
N VAL A 40 23.89 -4.26 8.70
CA VAL A 40 24.14 -4.93 7.42
C VAL A 40 24.33 -6.45 7.60
N ALA A 41 25.07 -6.87 8.63
CA ALA A 41 25.33 -8.28 8.91
C ALA A 41 24.04 -9.05 9.29
N GLU A 42 23.13 -8.42 10.02
CA GLU A 42 21.84 -9.01 10.36
C GLU A 42 20.94 -9.13 9.14
N VAL A 43 20.93 -8.13 8.25
CA VAL A 43 20.23 -8.24 6.96
C VAL A 43 20.75 -9.44 6.17
N ASP A 44 22.07 -9.58 6.04
CA ASP A 44 22.70 -10.68 5.32
C ASP A 44 22.34 -12.05 5.92
N ALA A 45 22.32 -12.15 7.24
CA ALA A 45 21.94 -13.37 7.96
C ALA A 45 20.48 -13.76 7.70
N VAL A 46 19.54 -12.80 7.74
CA VAL A 46 18.12 -13.04 7.49
C VAL A 46 17.88 -13.44 6.03
N VAL A 47 18.57 -12.80 5.07
CA VAL A 47 18.48 -13.16 3.65
C VAL A 47 19.03 -14.57 3.41
N ALA A 48 20.11 -14.96 4.11
CA ALA A 48 20.66 -16.32 4.02
C ALA A 48 19.66 -17.37 4.53
N VAL A 49 19.00 -17.13 5.66
CA VAL A 49 17.92 -17.98 6.19
C VAL A 49 16.79 -18.12 5.17
N ALA A 50 16.32 -17.02 4.61
CA ALA A 50 15.25 -17.04 3.59
C ALA A 50 15.69 -17.80 2.32
N LYS A 51 16.95 -17.67 1.90
CA LYS A 51 17.52 -18.39 0.76
C LYS A 51 17.57 -19.90 0.99
N GLU A 52 17.95 -20.34 2.17
CA GLU A 52 17.95 -21.75 2.53
C GLU A 52 16.53 -22.32 2.51
N ALA A 53 15.59 -21.66 3.17
CA ALA A 53 14.18 -22.05 3.18
C ALA A 53 13.55 -22.11 1.78
N PHE A 54 13.99 -21.26 0.85
CA PHE A 54 13.49 -21.26 -0.51
C PHE A 54 13.68 -22.59 -1.22
N THR A 55 14.75 -23.32 -0.95
CA THR A 55 15.09 -24.60 -1.62
C THR A 55 13.98 -25.63 -1.44
N THR A 56 13.42 -25.75 -0.25
CA THR A 56 12.34 -26.66 0.10
C THR A 56 10.96 -26.07 -0.18
N TRP A 57 10.78 -24.77 0.09
CA TRP A 57 9.49 -24.10 -0.10
C TRP A 57 9.06 -24.08 -1.57
N ARG A 58 9.97 -23.78 -2.50
CA ARG A 58 9.67 -23.81 -3.94
C ARG A 58 9.22 -25.17 -4.44
N ALA A 59 9.67 -26.25 -3.79
CA ALA A 59 9.30 -27.64 -4.11
C ALA A 59 8.01 -28.10 -3.43
N THR A 60 7.50 -27.34 -2.45
CA THR A 60 6.23 -27.64 -1.77
C THR A 60 5.08 -27.50 -2.77
N ASN A 61 4.22 -28.52 -2.85
CA ASN A 61 3.11 -28.54 -3.80
C ASN A 61 2.07 -27.46 -3.49
N LEU A 62 1.31 -27.07 -4.51
CA LEU A 62 0.35 -25.96 -4.42
C LEU A 62 -0.76 -26.20 -3.39
N SER A 63 -1.24 -27.44 -3.25
CA SER A 63 -2.29 -27.79 -2.28
C SER A 63 -1.82 -27.54 -0.84
N ARG A 64 -0.56 -27.92 -0.53
CA ARG A 64 -0.01 -27.71 0.81
C ARG A 64 0.19 -26.21 1.11
N ARG A 65 0.64 -25.43 0.14
CA ARG A 65 0.73 -23.96 0.30
C ARG A 65 -0.64 -23.37 0.55
N ALA A 66 -1.66 -23.79 -0.22
CA ALA A 66 -3.03 -23.31 -0.05
C ALA A 66 -3.61 -23.67 1.31
N GLU A 67 -3.37 -24.89 1.82
CA GLU A 67 -3.80 -25.31 3.15
C GLU A 67 -3.29 -24.36 4.25
N ILE A 68 -2.01 -23.99 4.19
CA ILE A 68 -1.40 -23.04 5.13
C ILE A 68 -2.08 -21.65 5.00
N MET A 69 -2.34 -21.20 3.78
CA MET A 69 -2.97 -19.89 3.56
C MET A 69 -4.44 -19.87 4.02
N PHE A 70 -5.18 -20.96 3.85
CA PHE A 70 -6.53 -21.10 4.42
C PHE A 70 -6.51 -21.04 5.95
N ARG A 71 -5.55 -21.72 6.60
CA ARG A 71 -5.38 -21.64 8.07
C ARG A 71 -5.00 -20.22 8.50
N MET A 72 -4.13 -19.54 7.75
CA MET A 72 -3.79 -18.14 8.01
C MET A 72 -5.03 -17.23 7.91
N ARG A 73 -5.89 -17.47 6.92
CA ARG A 73 -7.16 -16.75 6.78
C ARG A 73 -8.02 -16.88 8.04
N GLU A 74 -8.20 -18.10 8.55
CA GLU A 74 -8.98 -18.36 9.76
C GLU A 74 -8.36 -17.72 11.01
N LEU A 75 -7.03 -17.79 11.14
CA LEU A 75 -6.33 -17.20 12.27
C LEU A 75 -6.41 -15.68 12.28
N VAL A 76 -6.26 -15.02 11.14
CA VAL A 76 -6.44 -13.54 11.07
C VAL A 76 -7.86 -13.16 11.40
N ASP A 77 -8.85 -13.89 10.87
CA ASP A 77 -10.26 -13.63 11.15
C ASP A 77 -10.60 -13.76 12.65
N ALA A 78 -10.13 -14.82 13.27
CA ALA A 78 -10.34 -15.08 14.70
C ALA A 78 -9.66 -14.04 15.62
N ASN A 79 -8.54 -13.45 15.16
CA ASN A 79 -7.72 -12.52 15.95
C ASN A 79 -7.86 -11.05 15.51
N ARG A 80 -8.89 -10.70 14.71
CA ARG A 80 -9.08 -9.35 14.16
C ARG A 80 -9.05 -8.26 15.24
N LYS A 81 -9.71 -8.49 16.38
CA LYS A 81 -9.82 -7.51 17.47
C LYS A 81 -8.48 -7.24 18.13
N GLU A 82 -7.70 -8.30 18.37
CA GLU A 82 -6.38 -8.16 19.00
C GLU A 82 -5.42 -7.43 18.07
N LEU A 83 -5.38 -7.81 16.80
CA LEU A 83 -4.57 -7.12 15.80
C LEU A 83 -5.00 -5.65 15.63
N ALA A 84 -6.31 -5.35 15.66
CA ALA A 84 -6.83 -3.98 15.61
C ALA A 84 -6.38 -3.15 16.82
N ASN A 85 -6.38 -3.74 18.01
CA ASN A 85 -5.90 -3.08 19.21
C ASN A 85 -4.40 -2.74 19.12
N ILE A 86 -3.57 -3.68 18.61
CA ILE A 86 -2.15 -3.44 18.38
C ILE A 86 -1.95 -2.26 17.43
N VAL A 87 -2.67 -2.26 16.30
CA VAL A 87 -2.62 -1.17 15.32
C VAL A 87 -3.05 0.16 15.95
N SER A 88 -4.16 0.19 16.71
CA SER A 88 -4.65 1.41 17.35
C SER A 88 -3.67 1.98 18.37
N LEU A 89 -2.96 1.13 19.12
CA LEU A 89 -1.98 1.55 20.13
C LEU A 89 -0.72 2.18 19.55
N GLU A 90 -0.22 1.66 18.44
CA GLU A 90 1.05 2.13 17.84
C GLU A 90 0.83 3.16 16.72
N HIS A 91 -0.23 3.04 15.95
CA HIS A 91 -0.56 4.02 14.89
C HIS A 91 -1.39 5.18 15.42
N GLY A 92 -2.29 4.93 16.36
CA GLY A 92 -3.24 5.93 16.89
C GLY A 92 -4.61 5.95 16.21
N LYS A 93 -4.82 5.22 15.10
CA LYS A 93 -6.14 5.17 14.45
C LYS A 93 -7.19 4.54 15.35
N VAL A 94 -8.44 4.97 15.20
CA VAL A 94 -9.56 4.43 15.98
C VAL A 94 -9.82 2.95 15.65
N PRO A 95 -10.37 2.15 16.59
CA PRO A 95 -10.57 0.72 16.39
C PRO A 95 -11.38 0.34 15.14
N SER A 96 -12.38 1.15 14.77
CA SER A 96 -13.17 0.93 13.56
C SER A 96 -12.33 1.02 12.27
N ASP A 97 -11.40 1.98 12.20
CA ASP A 97 -10.44 2.09 11.09
C ASP A 97 -9.45 0.93 11.07
N ALA A 98 -8.93 0.54 12.24
CA ALA A 98 -8.04 -0.61 12.36
C ALA A 98 -8.73 -1.92 11.94
N MET A 99 -9.99 -2.13 12.33
CA MET A 99 -10.79 -3.28 11.88
C MET A 99 -11.01 -3.28 10.37
N GLY A 100 -11.26 -2.09 9.79
CA GLY A 100 -11.39 -1.91 8.34
C GLY A 100 -10.10 -2.25 7.60
N GLU A 101 -8.95 -1.82 8.11
CA GLU A 101 -7.64 -2.18 7.59
C GLU A 101 -7.43 -3.69 7.55
N ILE A 102 -7.72 -4.38 8.66
CA ILE A 102 -7.53 -5.83 8.75
C ILE A 102 -8.46 -6.57 7.80
N ALA A 103 -9.72 -6.12 7.66
CA ALA A 103 -10.67 -6.71 6.73
C ALA A 103 -10.14 -6.65 5.28
N ARG A 104 -9.56 -5.51 4.88
CA ARG A 104 -8.97 -5.36 3.54
C ARG A 104 -7.67 -6.16 3.37
N GLY A 105 -6.88 -6.32 4.42
CA GLY A 105 -5.73 -7.24 4.42
C GLY A 105 -6.17 -8.70 4.26
N LEU A 106 -7.23 -9.09 4.98
CA LEU A 106 -7.78 -10.44 4.92
C LEU A 106 -8.31 -10.80 3.53
N GLU A 107 -8.98 -9.88 2.82
CA GLU A 107 -9.40 -10.09 1.42
C GLU A 107 -8.22 -10.51 0.52
N ASN A 108 -7.02 -9.99 0.77
CA ASN A 108 -5.83 -10.37 0.00
C ASN A 108 -5.32 -11.78 0.36
N ILE A 109 -5.44 -12.19 1.61
CA ILE A 109 -5.18 -13.58 2.02
C ILE A 109 -6.19 -14.52 1.38
N GLU A 110 -7.48 -14.14 1.34
CA GLU A 110 -8.55 -14.90 0.66
C GLU A 110 -8.26 -15.05 -0.85
N PHE A 111 -7.87 -13.98 -1.52
CA PHE A 111 -7.43 -14.04 -2.92
C PHE A 111 -6.24 -14.99 -3.09
N ALA A 112 -5.26 -14.93 -2.17
CA ALA A 112 -4.08 -15.77 -2.23
C ALA A 112 -4.41 -17.27 -2.09
N CYS A 113 -5.47 -17.66 -1.38
CA CYS A 113 -5.94 -19.05 -1.33
C CYS A 113 -6.31 -19.60 -2.72
N GLY A 114 -6.72 -18.74 -3.65
CA GLY A 114 -7.09 -19.09 -5.03
C GLY A 114 -5.91 -19.13 -6.02
N ILE A 115 -4.72 -18.71 -5.63
CA ILE A 115 -3.54 -18.61 -6.52
C ILE A 115 -3.20 -19.91 -7.25
N PRO A 116 -3.38 -21.12 -6.67
CA PRO A 116 -3.13 -22.37 -7.41
C PRO A 116 -3.86 -22.46 -8.76
N ALA A 117 -5.08 -21.93 -8.84
CA ALA A 117 -5.84 -21.90 -10.10
C ALA A 117 -5.30 -20.85 -11.09
N MET A 118 -4.69 -19.78 -10.58
CA MET A 118 -4.16 -18.68 -11.39
C MET A 118 -2.72 -18.91 -11.87
N LEU A 119 -2.01 -19.87 -11.28
CA LEU A 119 -0.66 -20.28 -11.72
C LEU A 119 -0.69 -21.25 -12.90
N LYS A 120 -1.88 -21.62 -13.40
CA LYS A 120 -1.99 -22.43 -14.63
C LYS A 120 -1.35 -21.70 -15.79
N GLY A 121 -0.52 -22.44 -16.54
CA GLY A 121 0.05 -21.96 -17.80
C GLY A 121 -0.82 -22.34 -19.00
N GLY A 122 -0.45 -21.80 -20.17
CA GLY A 122 -1.02 -22.21 -21.44
C GLY A 122 -0.37 -23.51 -21.96
N TYR A 123 -1.13 -24.29 -22.72
CA TYR A 123 -0.66 -25.49 -23.43
C TYR A 123 -1.17 -25.49 -24.87
N SER A 124 -0.30 -25.75 -25.81
CA SER A 124 -0.61 -25.94 -27.23
C SER A 124 -0.07 -27.30 -27.67
N GLU A 125 -0.97 -28.24 -27.90
CA GLU A 125 -0.64 -29.51 -28.53
C GLU A 125 -0.38 -29.27 -30.01
N GLN A 126 0.64 -29.93 -30.57
CA GLN A 126 0.98 -29.83 -32.01
C GLN A 126 1.16 -28.38 -32.48
N ALA A 127 1.82 -27.54 -31.70
CA ALA A 127 2.15 -26.16 -32.10
C ALA A 127 2.98 -26.14 -33.39
N SER A 128 3.70 -27.23 -33.69
CA SER A 128 4.35 -27.59 -34.95
C SER A 128 4.32 -29.10 -35.07
N GLY A 129 4.71 -29.66 -36.22
CA GLY A 129 4.71 -31.11 -36.47
C GLY A 129 5.48 -31.90 -35.41
N GLY A 130 4.76 -32.61 -34.52
CA GLY A 130 5.29 -33.37 -33.40
C GLY A 130 5.91 -32.54 -32.29
N VAL A 131 5.55 -31.25 -32.16
CA VAL A 131 6.09 -30.33 -31.17
C VAL A 131 4.93 -29.76 -30.31
N ASP A 132 5.01 -29.96 -29.01
CA ASP A 132 4.12 -29.33 -28.02
C ASP A 132 4.80 -28.13 -27.37
N VAL A 133 4.03 -27.08 -27.07
CA VAL A 133 4.53 -25.91 -26.35
C VAL A 133 3.63 -25.63 -25.16
N TYR A 134 4.26 -25.41 -23.99
CA TYR A 134 3.53 -24.99 -22.81
C TYR A 134 4.30 -23.96 -21.99
N SER A 135 3.57 -23.21 -21.18
CA SER A 135 4.15 -22.24 -20.26
C SER A 135 3.89 -22.61 -18.81
N ILE A 136 4.86 -22.30 -17.96
CA ILE A 136 4.74 -22.42 -16.49
C ILE A 136 5.22 -21.14 -15.84
N ARG A 137 4.70 -20.83 -14.65
CA ARG A 137 5.20 -19.74 -13.83
C ARG A 137 5.97 -20.30 -12.64
N GLN A 138 7.13 -19.72 -12.37
CA GLN A 138 8.02 -20.14 -11.29
C GLN A 138 8.32 -18.97 -10.35
N PRO A 139 8.55 -19.24 -9.03
CA PRO A 139 8.94 -18.20 -8.08
C PRO A 139 10.29 -17.57 -8.42
N LEU A 140 10.48 -16.35 -7.94
CA LEU A 140 11.72 -15.59 -8.13
C LEU A 140 12.85 -16.06 -7.23
N GLY A 141 12.55 -16.33 -5.94
CA GLY A 141 13.54 -16.62 -4.91
C GLY A 141 13.22 -15.95 -3.58
N VAL A 142 14.21 -15.34 -2.96
CA VAL A 142 14.01 -14.43 -1.82
C VAL A 142 13.47 -13.11 -2.35
N VAL A 143 12.35 -12.66 -1.80
CA VAL A 143 11.75 -11.38 -2.14
C VAL A 143 11.56 -10.54 -0.88
N ALA A 144 11.60 -9.22 -0.99
CA ALA A 144 11.46 -8.34 0.17
C ALA A 144 10.31 -7.36 -0.01
N GLY A 145 9.65 -7.05 1.12
CA GLY A 145 8.64 -6.01 1.24
C GLY A 145 9.09 -4.93 2.23
N ILE A 146 8.95 -3.68 1.85
CA ILE A 146 9.22 -2.52 2.70
C ILE A 146 7.92 -1.74 2.81
N THR A 147 7.36 -1.67 4.02
CA THR A 147 6.00 -1.17 4.24
C THR A 147 5.95 0.09 5.10
N PRO A 148 4.94 0.96 4.85
CA PRO A 148 4.77 2.22 5.56
C PRO A 148 4.05 2.02 6.91
N PHE A 149 3.98 3.10 7.68
CA PHE A 149 3.32 3.10 8.98
C PHE A 149 1.78 3.13 8.90
N ASN A 150 1.21 3.73 7.85
CA ASN A 150 -0.22 4.06 7.85
C ASN A 150 -1.16 2.86 7.71
N PHE A 151 -0.65 1.70 7.28
CA PHE A 151 -1.36 0.42 7.22
C PHE A 151 -0.41 -0.73 7.60
N PRO A 152 -0.02 -0.84 8.89
CA PRO A 152 1.02 -1.77 9.35
C PRO A 152 0.63 -3.25 9.25
N ALA A 153 -0.66 -3.56 9.13
CA ALA A 153 -1.16 -4.91 8.91
C ALA A 153 -1.55 -5.17 7.45
N MET A 154 -2.33 -4.25 6.84
CA MET A 154 -2.89 -4.44 5.50
C MET A 154 -1.82 -4.51 4.41
N VAL A 155 -0.91 -3.55 4.38
CA VAL A 155 0.10 -3.48 3.30
C VAL A 155 1.06 -4.67 3.31
N PRO A 156 1.57 -5.17 4.45
CA PRO A 156 2.28 -6.44 4.47
C PRO A 156 1.48 -7.61 3.90
N MET A 157 0.17 -7.72 4.21
CA MET A 157 -0.70 -8.78 3.69
C MET A 157 -0.87 -8.72 2.17
N TRP A 158 -0.84 -7.54 1.57
CA TRP A 158 -0.85 -7.38 0.11
C TRP A 158 0.37 -8.01 -0.56
N MET A 159 1.52 -7.97 0.12
CA MET A 159 2.79 -8.41 -0.43
C MET A 159 3.06 -9.89 -0.15
N PHE A 160 3.12 -10.27 1.14
CA PHE A 160 3.58 -11.60 1.51
C PHE A 160 2.62 -12.71 1.09
N ALA A 161 1.29 -12.46 1.12
CA ALA A 161 0.33 -13.50 0.80
C ALA A 161 0.52 -14.01 -0.64
N ASN A 162 0.61 -13.09 -1.60
CA ASN A 162 0.88 -13.42 -2.99
C ASN A 162 2.29 -14.03 -3.18
N ALA A 163 3.32 -13.45 -2.55
CA ALA A 163 4.69 -13.91 -2.70
C ALA A 163 4.88 -15.35 -2.21
N ILE A 164 4.36 -15.66 -1.01
CA ILE A 164 4.48 -16.99 -0.38
C ILE A 164 3.70 -18.03 -1.19
N MET A 165 2.47 -17.72 -1.60
CA MET A 165 1.66 -18.64 -2.41
C MET A 165 2.29 -18.91 -3.77
N CYS A 166 2.96 -17.94 -4.37
CA CYS A 166 3.74 -18.14 -5.59
C CYS A 166 5.01 -18.99 -5.38
N GLY A 167 5.39 -19.29 -4.13
CA GLY A 167 6.52 -20.16 -3.77
C GLY A 167 7.81 -19.41 -3.46
N ASN A 168 7.76 -18.10 -3.24
CA ASN A 168 8.90 -17.32 -2.77
C ASN A 168 9.03 -17.39 -1.25
N THR A 169 10.22 -17.09 -0.73
CA THR A 169 10.43 -16.71 0.66
C THR A 169 10.41 -15.19 0.78
N PHE A 170 9.96 -14.70 1.93
CA PHE A 170 9.65 -13.28 2.11
C PHE A 170 10.40 -12.69 3.31
N VAL A 171 11.06 -11.55 3.09
CA VAL A 171 11.64 -10.71 4.14
C VAL A 171 10.85 -9.41 4.22
N LEU A 172 10.16 -9.19 5.34
CA LEU A 172 9.40 -7.97 5.61
C LEU A 172 10.25 -6.99 6.42
N LYS A 173 10.44 -5.78 5.91
CA LYS A 173 10.91 -4.63 6.67
C LYS A 173 9.70 -3.71 6.93
N PRO A 174 9.01 -3.84 8.09
CA PRO A 174 7.90 -2.95 8.44
C PRO A 174 8.39 -1.56 8.84
N SER A 175 7.46 -0.64 9.03
CA SER A 175 7.76 0.65 9.64
C SER A 175 8.32 0.46 11.06
N GLU A 176 9.33 1.23 11.41
CA GLU A 176 9.89 1.27 12.77
C GLU A 176 9.01 2.04 13.77
N LYS A 177 7.97 2.72 13.29
CA LYS A 177 7.06 3.50 14.13
C LYS A 177 5.97 2.66 14.79
N ASP A 178 5.55 1.58 14.10
CA ASP A 178 4.45 0.70 14.51
C ASP A 178 4.71 -0.78 14.12
N PRO A 179 5.79 -1.38 14.66
CA PRO A 179 6.29 -2.67 14.22
C PRO A 179 5.51 -3.89 14.72
N SER A 180 4.72 -3.76 15.80
CA SER A 180 4.14 -4.92 16.51
C SER A 180 3.09 -5.67 15.71
N ALA A 181 2.35 -5.00 14.82
CA ALA A 181 1.40 -5.67 13.93
C ALA A 181 2.07 -6.72 13.04
N ALA A 182 3.26 -6.42 12.51
CA ALA A 182 4.04 -7.36 11.69
C ALA A 182 4.50 -8.59 12.49
N MET A 183 4.88 -8.40 13.77
CA MET A 183 5.27 -9.49 14.66
C MET A 183 4.08 -10.41 14.98
N PHE A 184 2.92 -9.83 15.22
CA PHE A 184 1.70 -10.60 15.48
C PHE A 184 1.30 -11.44 14.25
N VAL A 185 1.34 -10.85 13.06
CA VAL A 185 1.07 -11.54 11.80
C VAL A 185 2.09 -12.66 11.54
N ALA A 186 3.36 -12.47 11.89
CA ALA A 186 4.39 -13.48 11.79
C ALA A 186 4.10 -14.70 12.67
N ASP A 187 3.60 -14.48 13.89
CA ASP A 187 3.21 -15.57 14.78
C ASP A 187 1.96 -16.31 14.26
N LEU A 188 0.99 -15.61 13.68
CA LEU A 188 -0.15 -16.25 13.04
C LEU A 188 0.28 -17.14 11.85
N LEU A 189 1.25 -16.71 11.03
CA LEU A 189 1.81 -17.54 9.96
C LEU A 189 2.50 -18.80 10.50
N ARG A 190 3.25 -18.70 11.60
CA ARG A 190 3.82 -19.86 12.31
C ARG A 190 2.72 -20.81 12.78
N GLN A 191 1.67 -20.30 13.42
CA GLN A 191 0.51 -21.10 13.88
C GLN A 191 -0.22 -21.76 12.70
N ALA A 192 -0.29 -21.11 11.53
CA ALA A 192 -0.84 -21.70 10.31
C ALA A 192 0.01 -22.86 9.76
N GLY A 193 1.23 -23.05 10.27
CA GLY A 193 2.15 -24.12 9.88
C GLY A 193 3.08 -23.74 8.73
N LEU A 194 3.34 -22.42 8.55
CA LEU A 194 4.36 -21.96 7.61
C LEU A 194 5.74 -22.42 8.07
N PRO A 195 6.56 -23.07 7.21
CA PRO A 195 7.89 -23.55 7.58
C PRO A 195 8.84 -22.43 7.99
N ASP A 196 9.83 -22.78 8.81
CA ASP A 196 10.89 -21.88 9.27
C ASP A 196 11.59 -21.20 8.09
N GLY A 197 11.88 -19.91 8.23
CA GLY A 197 12.61 -19.11 7.25
C GLY A 197 11.81 -18.68 6.01
N VAL A 198 10.58 -19.19 5.79
CA VAL A 198 9.75 -18.78 4.64
C VAL A 198 9.25 -17.35 4.78
N PHE A 199 8.92 -16.92 6.00
CA PHE A 199 8.57 -15.54 6.33
C PHE A 199 9.45 -15.04 7.49
N ASN A 200 10.08 -13.88 7.30
CA ASN A 200 10.93 -13.24 8.30
C ASN A 200 10.59 -11.76 8.41
N VAL A 201 10.65 -11.21 9.64
CA VAL A 201 10.50 -9.78 9.89
C VAL A 201 11.84 -9.21 10.37
N LEU A 202 12.33 -8.25 9.64
CA LEU A 202 13.58 -7.54 9.92
C LEU A 202 13.27 -6.07 10.17
N HIS A 203 13.31 -5.63 11.41
CA HIS A 203 13.18 -4.21 11.74
C HIS A 203 14.45 -3.46 11.35
N GLY A 204 14.31 -2.22 10.91
CA GLY A 204 15.46 -1.45 10.49
C GLY A 204 15.08 -0.11 9.88
N ASP A 205 16.11 0.70 9.66
CA ASP A 205 16.06 2.01 9.04
C ASP A 205 16.62 2.00 7.60
N LYS A 206 17.15 3.12 7.16
CA LYS A 206 17.78 3.27 5.84
C LYS A 206 18.90 2.26 5.58
N VAL A 207 19.71 1.91 6.61
CA VAL A 207 20.82 0.93 6.47
C VAL A 207 20.29 -0.43 6.01
N SER A 208 19.20 -0.89 6.63
CA SER A 208 18.57 -2.15 6.27
C SER A 208 17.91 -2.11 4.89
N VAL A 209 17.28 -0.98 4.55
CA VAL A 209 16.67 -0.78 3.21
C VAL A 209 17.74 -0.83 2.14
N ASP A 210 18.82 -0.05 2.27
CA ASP A 210 19.91 -0.02 1.30
C ASP A 210 20.51 -1.41 1.09
N ARG A 211 20.73 -2.14 2.19
CA ARG A 211 21.27 -3.50 2.09
C ARG A 211 20.35 -4.47 1.36
N LEU A 212 19.03 -4.41 1.60
CA LEU A 212 18.06 -5.22 0.85
C LEU A 212 18.06 -4.87 -0.65
N LEU A 213 18.20 -3.58 -0.99
CA LEU A 213 18.26 -3.11 -2.38
C LEU A 213 19.54 -3.58 -3.10
N GLU A 214 20.64 -3.75 -2.39
CA GLU A 214 21.93 -4.16 -2.95
C GLU A 214 22.17 -5.67 -2.89
N HIS A 215 21.53 -6.40 -1.97
CA HIS A 215 21.83 -7.80 -1.69
C HIS A 215 21.55 -8.70 -2.91
N LYS A 216 22.55 -9.39 -3.42
CA LYS A 216 22.50 -10.21 -4.65
C LYS A 216 21.44 -11.33 -4.65
N ASP A 217 21.10 -11.86 -3.47
CA ASP A 217 20.13 -12.97 -3.33
C ASP A 217 18.68 -12.48 -3.21
N VAL A 218 18.44 -11.19 -2.99
CA VAL A 218 17.09 -10.59 -3.05
C VAL A 218 16.71 -10.34 -4.51
N GLN A 219 15.64 -10.97 -4.98
CA GLN A 219 15.26 -10.95 -6.40
C GLN A 219 14.24 -9.86 -6.75
N SER A 220 13.41 -9.47 -5.79
CA SER A 220 12.45 -8.37 -5.99
C SER A 220 12.20 -7.58 -4.72
N ILE A 221 11.84 -6.32 -4.91
CA ILE A 221 11.43 -5.39 -3.85
C ILE A 221 10.02 -4.89 -4.14
N SER A 222 9.13 -5.05 -3.18
CA SER A 222 7.82 -4.40 -3.14
C SER A 222 7.86 -3.31 -2.08
N PHE A 223 7.50 -2.08 -2.45
CA PHE A 223 7.62 -0.91 -1.59
C PHE A 223 6.34 -0.07 -1.62
N VAL A 224 5.96 0.46 -0.47
CA VAL A 224 4.96 1.53 -0.35
C VAL A 224 5.50 2.59 0.61
N GLY A 225 5.47 3.86 0.20
CA GLY A 225 5.92 4.99 1.02
C GLY A 225 5.88 6.32 0.28
N SER A 226 6.65 7.31 0.75
CA SER A 226 6.70 8.63 0.11
C SER A 226 7.36 8.58 -1.28
N THR A 227 6.94 9.45 -2.18
CA THR A 227 7.44 9.49 -3.58
C THR A 227 8.96 9.60 -3.71
N PRO A 228 9.68 10.46 -2.95
CA PRO A 228 11.12 10.51 -3.06
C PRO A 228 11.80 9.18 -2.70
N ILE A 229 11.27 8.48 -1.68
CA ILE A 229 11.80 7.17 -1.28
C ILE A 229 11.40 6.08 -2.28
N ALA A 230 10.16 6.11 -2.80
CA ALA A 230 9.72 5.17 -3.84
C ALA A 230 10.62 5.24 -5.09
N LYS A 231 10.94 6.47 -5.53
CA LYS A 231 11.87 6.71 -6.63
C LYS A 231 13.27 6.16 -6.32
N TYR A 232 13.80 6.46 -5.14
CA TYR A 232 15.10 5.96 -4.69
C TYR A 232 15.16 4.42 -4.66
N VAL A 233 14.13 3.78 -4.11
CA VAL A 233 14.01 2.31 -4.04
C VAL A 233 13.95 1.70 -5.43
N TYR A 234 13.21 2.31 -6.35
CA TYR A 234 13.11 1.86 -7.72
C TYR A 234 14.44 1.98 -8.46
N GLU A 235 15.07 3.17 -8.43
CA GLU A 235 16.35 3.41 -9.12
C GLU A 235 17.47 2.53 -8.58
N THR A 236 17.58 2.42 -7.24
CA THR A 236 18.63 1.61 -6.60
C THR A 236 18.39 0.11 -6.81
N GLY A 237 17.16 -0.36 -6.63
CA GLY A 237 16.82 -1.77 -6.81
C GLY A 237 17.01 -2.24 -8.25
N THR A 238 16.54 -1.48 -9.23
CA THR A 238 16.70 -1.83 -10.66
C THR A 238 18.15 -1.76 -11.12
N LYS A 239 18.93 -0.78 -10.62
CA LYS A 239 20.38 -0.73 -10.85
C LYS A 239 21.09 -2.00 -10.38
N ASN A 240 20.61 -2.64 -9.32
CA ASN A 240 21.11 -3.91 -8.79
C ASN A 240 20.39 -5.15 -9.39
N GLY A 241 19.72 -5.00 -10.54
CA GLY A 241 19.09 -6.09 -11.29
C GLY A 241 17.84 -6.69 -10.67
N LYS A 242 17.21 -6.02 -9.70
CA LYS A 242 16.00 -6.49 -9.04
C LYS A 242 14.74 -6.07 -9.82
N ARG A 243 13.70 -6.88 -9.69
CA ARG A 243 12.34 -6.46 -10.03
C ARG A 243 11.81 -5.56 -8.91
N VAL A 244 11.30 -4.39 -9.25
CA VAL A 244 10.81 -3.42 -8.26
C VAL A 244 9.41 -2.95 -8.63
N GLN A 245 8.50 -2.94 -7.65
CA GLN A 245 7.27 -2.15 -7.68
C GLN A 245 7.33 -1.22 -6.46
N ALA A 246 7.34 0.08 -6.69
CA ALA A 246 7.47 1.08 -5.65
C ALA A 246 6.32 2.08 -5.74
N LEU A 247 5.34 1.94 -4.84
CA LEU A 247 4.20 2.83 -4.75
C LEU A 247 4.60 4.07 -3.96
N GLY A 248 4.40 5.22 -4.59
CA GLY A 248 4.71 6.54 -4.04
C GLY A 248 3.50 7.23 -3.43
N GLY A 249 3.64 8.54 -3.20
CA GLY A 249 2.60 9.40 -2.68
C GLY A 249 1.48 9.71 -3.67
N ALA A 250 0.53 10.50 -3.21
CA ALA A 250 -0.67 10.83 -3.96
C ALA A 250 -1.12 12.28 -3.72
N LYS A 251 -1.90 12.81 -4.65
CA LYS A 251 -2.72 14.01 -4.51
C LYS A 251 -4.08 13.71 -5.13
N ASN A 252 -4.92 13.00 -4.39
CA ASN A 252 -6.19 12.53 -4.95
C ASN A 252 -7.21 13.66 -5.04
N HIS A 253 -7.76 13.82 -6.22
CA HIS A 253 -8.74 14.87 -6.53
C HIS A 253 -10.15 14.27 -6.58
N MET A 254 -11.11 15.04 -6.09
CA MET A 254 -12.54 14.74 -6.18
C MET A 254 -13.22 15.88 -6.96
N LEU A 255 -13.61 15.62 -8.20
CA LEU A 255 -14.29 16.60 -9.04
C LEU A 255 -15.80 16.57 -8.77
N VAL A 256 -16.37 17.70 -8.37
CA VAL A 256 -17.81 17.83 -8.07
C VAL A 256 -18.47 18.74 -9.11
N LEU A 257 -19.37 18.17 -9.89
CA LEU A 257 -20.10 18.86 -10.96
C LEU A 257 -21.40 19.51 -10.46
N PRO A 258 -21.98 20.45 -11.22
CA PRO A 258 -23.19 21.18 -10.83
C PRO A 258 -24.43 20.31 -10.59
N ASP A 259 -24.51 19.17 -11.26
CA ASP A 259 -25.62 18.20 -11.16
C ASP A 259 -25.44 17.18 -10.04
N ALA A 260 -24.30 17.20 -9.33
CA ALA A 260 -24.02 16.28 -8.23
C ALA A 260 -24.98 16.50 -7.04
N ASP A 261 -25.23 15.41 -6.30
CA ASP A 261 -25.82 15.52 -4.96
C ASP A 261 -24.78 16.08 -4.00
N LEU A 262 -24.94 17.35 -3.62
CA LEU A 262 -23.95 18.05 -2.78
C LEU A 262 -23.89 17.55 -1.35
N ASP A 263 -24.97 16.98 -0.81
CA ASP A 263 -24.94 16.35 0.53
C ASP A 263 -24.12 15.07 0.48
N MET A 264 -24.41 14.21 -0.48
CA MET A 264 -23.63 13.00 -0.71
C MET A 264 -22.15 13.31 -0.99
N ALA A 265 -21.87 14.33 -1.81
CA ALA A 265 -20.51 14.75 -2.12
C ALA A 265 -19.77 15.29 -0.88
N ALA A 266 -20.44 16.07 -0.03
CA ALA A 266 -19.86 16.61 1.20
C ALA A 266 -19.58 15.50 2.23
N ASP A 267 -20.53 14.56 2.45
CA ASP A 267 -20.34 13.40 3.32
C ASP A 267 -19.17 12.52 2.86
N ALA A 268 -19.10 12.26 1.56
CA ALA A 268 -18.03 11.50 0.93
C ALA A 268 -16.66 12.18 1.07
N ALA A 269 -16.59 13.49 0.82
CA ALA A 269 -15.34 14.28 0.95
C ALA A 269 -14.84 14.30 2.40
N VAL A 270 -15.71 14.54 3.37
CA VAL A 270 -15.38 14.56 4.81
C VAL A 270 -14.86 13.21 5.27
N SER A 271 -15.59 12.14 4.96
CA SER A 271 -15.18 10.77 5.30
C SER A 271 -13.84 10.38 4.68
N ALA A 272 -13.65 10.73 3.40
CA ALA A 272 -12.44 10.38 2.65
C ALA A 272 -11.21 11.22 3.04
N ALA A 273 -11.41 12.47 3.47
CA ALA A 273 -10.31 13.36 3.82
C ALA A 273 -9.80 13.16 5.25
N TYR A 274 -10.71 12.89 6.19
CA TYR A 274 -10.36 12.91 7.61
C TYR A 274 -10.29 11.52 8.26
N GLY A 275 -10.81 10.47 7.64
CA GLY A 275 -10.66 9.10 8.13
C GLY A 275 -9.19 8.74 8.33
N SER A 276 -8.86 8.10 9.46
CA SER A 276 -7.47 7.83 9.89
C SER A 276 -6.59 9.08 9.93
N ALA A 277 -7.12 10.20 10.40
CA ALA A 277 -6.45 11.50 10.43
C ALA A 277 -5.86 11.94 9.06
N GLY A 278 -6.46 11.48 7.95
CA GLY A 278 -5.98 11.77 6.59
C GLY A 278 -4.71 11.01 6.18
N GLU A 279 -4.19 10.10 7.00
CA GLU A 279 -2.99 9.31 6.74
C GLU A 279 -3.29 8.07 5.86
N ARG A 280 -4.07 8.26 4.80
CA ARG A 280 -4.39 7.23 3.81
C ARG A 280 -3.85 7.62 2.43
N CYS A 281 -3.21 6.70 1.74
CA CYS A 281 -2.74 6.91 0.36
C CYS A 281 -3.87 7.25 -0.62
N MET A 282 -5.11 6.87 -0.30
CA MET A 282 -6.30 7.14 -1.09
C MET A 282 -7.20 8.24 -0.50
N ALA A 283 -6.76 8.94 0.56
CA ALA A 283 -7.50 10.08 1.10
C ALA A 283 -7.73 11.15 0.02
N VAL A 284 -8.93 11.72 -0.02
CA VAL A 284 -9.22 12.89 -0.86
C VAL A 284 -8.45 14.08 -0.29
N SER A 285 -7.51 14.60 -1.06
CA SER A 285 -6.68 15.74 -0.65
C SER A 285 -7.23 17.05 -1.19
N VAL A 286 -7.86 17.02 -2.38
CA VAL A 286 -8.36 18.19 -3.09
C VAL A 286 -9.77 17.93 -3.60
N VAL A 287 -10.70 18.80 -3.26
CA VAL A 287 -12.00 18.88 -3.93
C VAL A 287 -11.91 19.94 -5.03
N LEU A 288 -12.14 19.53 -6.28
CA LEU A 288 -12.32 20.44 -7.41
C LEU A 288 -13.82 20.73 -7.54
N ALA A 289 -14.25 21.89 -7.11
CA ALA A 289 -15.65 22.31 -7.17
C ALA A 289 -15.88 23.24 -8.36
N VAL A 290 -16.84 22.90 -9.22
CA VAL A 290 -17.26 23.85 -10.26
C VAL A 290 -17.84 25.10 -9.61
N ASP A 291 -17.46 26.30 -10.07
CA ASP A 291 -17.76 27.59 -9.42
C ASP A 291 -19.22 27.75 -8.98
N THR A 292 -20.18 27.27 -9.79
CA THR A 292 -21.60 27.39 -9.53
C THR A 292 -22.08 26.64 -8.28
N VAL A 293 -21.33 25.63 -7.81
CA VAL A 293 -21.69 24.82 -6.62
C VAL A 293 -20.66 24.93 -5.51
N ALA A 294 -19.54 25.64 -5.73
CA ALA A 294 -18.42 25.70 -4.81
C ALA A 294 -18.83 26.27 -3.44
N ASP A 295 -19.52 27.40 -3.40
CA ASP A 295 -19.93 28.03 -2.13
C ASP A 295 -20.90 27.13 -1.34
N ALA A 296 -21.89 26.55 -2.02
CA ALA A 296 -22.85 25.64 -1.39
C ALA A 296 -22.15 24.38 -0.84
N LEU A 297 -21.19 23.82 -1.57
CA LEU A 297 -20.41 22.66 -1.12
C LEU A 297 -19.54 23.01 0.08
N ILE A 298 -18.84 24.17 0.06
CA ILE A 298 -18.00 24.63 1.16
C ILE A 298 -18.82 24.80 2.45
N GLU A 299 -20.00 25.40 2.39
CA GLU A 299 -20.86 25.54 3.57
C GLU A 299 -21.31 24.16 4.10
N LYS A 300 -21.59 23.20 3.22
CA LYS A 300 -21.92 21.82 3.63
C LYS A 300 -20.71 21.11 4.28
N LEU A 301 -19.50 21.28 3.76
CA LEU A 301 -18.28 20.75 4.37
C LEU A 301 -18.04 21.38 5.74
N LYS A 302 -18.10 22.71 5.82
CA LYS A 302 -17.92 23.49 7.05
C LYS A 302 -18.90 23.12 8.16
N SER A 303 -20.15 22.77 7.82
CA SER A 303 -21.14 22.35 8.79
C SER A 303 -20.89 20.93 9.37
N ARG A 304 -20.18 20.07 8.66
CA ARG A 304 -19.89 18.67 9.04
C ARG A 304 -18.62 18.53 9.87
N ILE A 305 -17.60 19.29 9.54
CA ILE A 305 -16.25 19.16 10.12
C ILE A 305 -16.24 19.31 11.64
N PRO A 306 -16.94 20.29 12.29
CA PRO A 306 -16.93 20.43 13.74
C PRO A 306 -17.60 19.28 14.51
N ASN A 307 -18.36 18.41 13.81
CA ASN A 307 -19.03 17.27 14.42
C ASN A 307 -18.11 16.05 14.57
N ILE A 308 -16.94 16.05 13.93
CA ILE A 308 -15.97 14.96 13.99
C ILE A 308 -15.34 14.93 15.38
N LYS A 309 -15.54 13.84 16.09
CA LYS A 309 -14.98 13.63 17.43
C LYS A 309 -13.54 13.15 17.33
N VAL A 310 -12.62 14.05 17.67
CA VAL A 310 -11.18 13.76 17.69
C VAL A 310 -10.77 13.30 19.08
N GLY A 311 -10.22 12.12 19.20
CA GLY A 311 -9.83 11.54 20.49
C GLY A 311 -8.99 10.26 20.35
N PRO A 312 -8.50 9.71 21.49
CA PRO A 312 -7.73 8.47 21.47
C PRO A 312 -8.61 7.29 21.07
N GLY A 313 -8.02 6.26 20.46
CA GLY A 313 -8.73 5.02 20.09
C GLY A 313 -9.31 4.24 21.27
N THR A 314 -8.95 4.61 22.51
CA THR A 314 -9.57 4.08 23.74
C THR A 314 -10.92 4.71 24.07
N ASP A 315 -11.25 5.86 23.45
CA ASP A 315 -12.57 6.47 23.53
C ASP A 315 -13.47 5.88 22.43
N PRO A 316 -14.51 5.10 22.77
CA PRO A 316 -15.38 4.47 21.77
C PRO A 316 -16.22 5.49 20.96
N SER A 317 -16.27 6.75 21.39
CA SER A 317 -16.93 7.83 20.65
C SER A 317 -16.02 8.56 19.69
N ALA A 318 -14.70 8.33 19.74
CA ALA A 318 -13.75 8.95 18.82
C ALA A 318 -13.93 8.42 17.39
N GLU A 319 -13.95 9.35 16.44
CA GLU A 319 -14.10 9.07 15.00
C GLU A 319 -12.78 9.29 14.24
N MET A 320 -11.88 10.10 14.81
CA MET A 320 -10.56 10.37 14.26
C MET A 320 -9.52 10.36 15.39
N GLY A 321 -8.43 9.62 15.19
CA GLY A 321 -7.29 9.54 16.11
C GLY A 321 -6.23 10.62 15.87
N PRO A 322 -5.08 10.53 16.60
CA PRO A 322 -3.92 11.38 16.38
C PRO A 322 -3.16 10.98 15.10
N LEU A 323 -2.20 11.82 14.70
CA LEU A 323 -1.18 11.51 13.71
C LEU A 323 -0.08 10.63 14.31
N ILE A 324 0.73 9.98 13.47
CA ILE A 324 1.73 8.98 13.88
C ILE A 324 2.89 9.56 14.71
N SER A 325 3.27 10.81 14.51
CA SER A 325 4.40 11.44 15.22
C SER A 325 4.23 12.95 15.40
N ARG A 326 4.96 13.51 16.35
CA ARG A 326 4.99 14.96 16.62
C ARG A 326 5.51 15.74 15.41
N GLU A 327 6.60 15.27 14.81
CA GLU A 327 7.19 15.93 13.64
C GLU A 327 6.23 15.97 12.48
N HIS A 328 5.50 14.88 12.26
CA HIS A 328 4.50 14.82 11.20
C HIS A 328 3.30 15.73 11.49
N ARG A 329 2.79 15.72 12.73
CA ARG A 329 1.75 16.64 13.17
C ARG A 329 2.13 18.10 12.94
N ASP A 330 3.33 18.48 13.35
CA ASP A 330 3.81 19.86 13.23
C ASP A 330 4.02 20.26 11.75
N LYS A 331 4.50 19.34 10.92
CA LYS A 331 4.56 19.52 9.46
C LYS A 331 3.16 19.74 8.88
N VAL A 332 2.17 18.92 9.22
CA VAL A 332 0.80 19.05 8.74
C VAL A 332 0.18 20.37 9.18
N ALA A 333 0.35 20.77 10.44
CA ALA A 333 -0.12 22.06 10.95
C ALA A 333 0.50 23.24 10.18
N SER A 334 1.74 23.11 9.73
CA SER A 334 2.41 24.19 8.97
C SER A 334 1.75 24.47 7.61
N PHE A 335 1.13 23.48 6.96
CA PHE A 335 0.37 23.73 5.72
C PHE A 335 -0.85 24.60 5.98
N VAL A 336 -1.51 24.45 7.11
CA VAL A 336 -2.68 25.25 7.48
C VAL A 336 -2.26 26.68 7.84
N THR A 337 -1.27 26.82 8.74
CA THR A 337 -0.82 28.14 9.21
C THR A 337 -0.22 29.02 8.10
N ASN A 338 0.39 28.42 7.08
CA ASN A 338 1.00 29.12 5.96
C ASN A 338 0.03 29.40 4.79
N ALA A 339 -1.12 28.74 4.74
CA ALA A 339 -2.03 28.80 3.60
C ALA A 339 -2.49 30.21 3.24
N ASN A 340 -2.84 31.04 4.23
CA ASN A 340 -3.26 32.43 4.00
C ASN A 340 -2.14 33.30 3.39
N ALA A 341 -0.88 33.06 3.79
CA ALA A 341 0.27 33.77 3.25
C ALA A 341 0.56 33.39 1.78
N GLU A 342 0.19 32.16 1.38
CA GLU A 342 0.28 31.70 0.00
C GLU A 342 -0.91 32.16 -0.88
N GLY A 343 -1.91 32.83 -0.29
CA GLY A 343 -3.08 33.36 -1.02
C GLY A 343 -4.30 32.44 -1.02
N ALA A 344 -4.26 31.31 -0.29
CA ALA A 344 -5.43 30.51 0.00
C ALA A 344 -6.25 31.09 1.16
N LYS A 345 -7.39 30.50 1.49
CA LYS A 345 -8.26 30.92 2.59
C LYS A 345 -8.50 29.76 3.55
N VAL A 346 -8.00 29.87 4.77
CA VAL A 346 -8.35 28.91 5.83
C VAL A 346 -9.81 29.13 6.25
N VAL A 347 -10.67 28.14 6.00
CA VAL A 347 -12.11 28.18 6.32
C VAL A 347 -12.39 27.55 7.67
N VAL A 348 -11.70 26.45 7.96
CA VAL A 348 -11.69 25.78 9.27
C VAL A 348 -10.25 25.56 9.66
N ASP A 349 -9.86 26.08 10.83
CA ASP A 349 -8.51 25.92 11.39
C ASP A 349 -8.55 24.90 12.52
N GLY A 350 -7.90 23.77 12.33
CA GLY A 350 -7.79 22.66 13.30
C GLY A 350 -6.47 22.65 14.09
N THR A 351 -5.64 23.70 13.96
CA THR A 351 -4.28 23.71 14.53
C THR A 351 -4.23 23.96 16.04
N ASP A 352 -5.33 24.30 16.68
CA ASP A 352 -5.45 24.51 18.13
C ASP A 352 -5.03 23.27 18.93
N LYS A 353 -5.42 22.08 18.50
CA LYS A 353 -5.06 20.78 19.11
C LYS A 353 -3.59 20.41 19.02
N ALA A 354 -2.82 21.06 18.15
CA ALA A 354 -1.39 20.79 18.03
C ALA A 354 -0.58 21.16 19.31
N LYS A 355 -1.21 21.83 20.26
CA LYS A 355 -0.61 22.21 21.55
C LYS A 355 -0.86 21.17 22.66
N ASP A 356 -1.80 20.25 22.46
CA ASP A 356 -2.19 19.26 23.45
C ASP A 356 -1.15 18.13 23.59
N ALA A 357 -1.28 17.36 24.65
CA ALA A 357 -0.54 16.11 24.78
C ALA A 357 -0.94 15.13 23.66
N GLY A 358 -0.02 14.26 23.27
CA GLY A 358 -0.21 13.41 22.10
C GLY A 358 0.04 14.17 20.77
N PHE A 359 -0.33 13.51 19.66
CA PHE A 359 -0.05 14.03 18.32
C PHE A 359 -1.35 14.41 17.58
N PHE A 360 -2.33 14.92 18.33
CA PHE A 360 -3.63 15.31 17.80
C PHE A 360 -3.55 16.58 16.95
N LEU A 361 -4.39 16.60 15.91
CA LEU A 361 -4.67 17.77 15.08
C LEU A 361 -6.15 17.68 14.68
N ASN A 362 -6.90 18.77 14.84
CA ASN A 362 -8.29 18.80 14.38
C ASN A 362 -8.36 18.91 12.85
N PRO A 363 -9.48 18.49 12.22
CA PRO A 363 -9.69 18.67 10.80
C PRO A 363 -9.64 20.13 10.36
N SER A 364 -8.97 20.39 9.25
CA SER A 364 -8.85 21.72 8.64
C SER A 364 -9.41 21.74 7.21
N LEU A 365 -9.98 22.88 6.82
CA LEU A 365 -10.48 23.13 5.47
C LEU A 365 -9.86 24.42 4.90
N ILE A 366 -9.27 24.32 3.72
CA ILE A 366 -8.61 25.43 3.04
C ILE A 366 -9.28 25.63 1.67
N ASP A 367 -9.80 26.81 1.41
CA ASP A 367 -10.42 27.22 0.13
C ASP A 367 -9.48 28.08 -0.72
N ASN A 368 -9.86 28.28 -1.98
CA ASN A 368 -9.12 29.06 -2.97
C ASN A 368 -7.70 28.55 -3.24
N VAL A 369 -7.49 27.25 -3.12
CA VAL A 369 -6.19 26.63 -3.38
C VAL A 369 -5.92 26.62 -4.89
N LYS A 370 -4.64 26.78 -5.27
CA LYS A 370 -4.19 26.80 -6.66
C LYS A 370 -2.86 26.02 -6.80
N PRO A 371 -2.55 25.54 -8.00
CA PRO A 371 -1.21 25.03 -8.32
C PRO A 371 -0.14 26.07 -7.98
N GLY A 372 1.01 25.63 -7.45
CA GLY A 372 2.09 26.47 -6.94
C GLY A 372 2.02 26.77 -5.45
N MET A 373 0.89 26.52 -4.79
CA MET A 373 0.79 26.57 -3.33
C MET A 373 1.27 25.25 -2.72
N LYS A 374 2.02 25.30 -1.62
CA LYS A 374 2.56 24.08 -0.98
C LYS A 374 1.47 23.11 -0.58
N CYS A 375 0.34 23.59 -0.05
CA CYS A 375 -0.79 22.76 0.32
C CYS A 375 -1.44 22.03 -0.88
N TYR A 376 -1.19 22.46 -2.12
CA TYR A 376 -1.60 21.78 -3.35
C TYR A 376 -0.50 20.87 -3.90
N ASP A 377 0.73 21.39 -4.05
CA ASP A 377 1.80 20.70 -4.76
C ASP A 377 2.39 19.52 -3.97
N GLU A 378 2.41 19.60 -2.62
CA GLU A 378 2.92 18.55 -1.76
C GLU A 378 1.81 17.65 -1.22
N GLU A 379 2.13 16.39 -0.98
CA GLU A 379 1.29 15.48 -0.23
C GLU A 379 1.31 15.87 1.26
N ILE A 380 0.15 16.26 1.81
CA ILE A 380 0.04 16.71 3.22
C ILE A 380 0.05 15.50 4.16
N PHE A 381 -0.70 14.44 3.82
CA PHE A 381 -0.84 13.21 4.58
C PHE A 381 -1.33 13.43 6.01
N GLY A 382 -2.37 14.25 6.15
CA GLY A 382 -2.95 14.66 7.43
C GLY A 382 -4.38 15.19 7.27
N PRO A 383 -5.07 15.57 8.36
CA PRO A 383 -6.48 15.93 8.34
C PRO A 383 -6.72 17.33 7.77
N VAL A 384 -6.30 17.56 6.54
CA VAL A 384 -6.43 18.82 5.82
C VAL A 384 -7.04 18.58 4.45
N LEU A 385 -8.26 19.08 4.25
CA LEU A 385 -8.93 19.08 2.97
C LEU A 385 -8.76 20.44 2.29
N THR A 386 -8.39 20.42 1.01
CA THR A 386 -8.28 21.64 0.21
C THR A 386 -9.39 21.71 -0.83
N VAL A 387 -9.88 22.90 -1.13
CA VAL A 387 -10.86 23.16 -2.17
C VAL A 387 -10.23 24.09 -3.23
N MET A 388 -10.27 23.65 -4.46
CA MET A 388 -9.91 24.41 -5.63
C MET A 388 -11.17 24.64 -6.47
N ARG A 389 -11.41 25.88 -6.85
CA ARG A 389 -12.54 26.28 -7.68
C ARG A 389 -12.15 26.16 -9.15
N VAL A 390 -13.00 25.54 -9.95
CA VAL A 390 -12.81 25.37 -11.40
C VAL A 390 -14.04 25.86 -12.16
N LYS A 391 -13.85 26.39 -13.35
CA LYS A 391 -14.94 27.00 -14.15
C LYS A 391 -15.80 25.94 -14.84
N SER A 392 -15.24 24.77 -15.11
CA SER A 392 -15.91 23.74 -15.90
C SER A 392 -15.36 22.34 -15.61
N TYR A 393 -16.07 21.33 -16.10
CA TYR A 393 -15.59 19.94 -16.16
C TYR A 393 -14.20 19.85 -16.81
N GLN A 394 -14.00 20.52 -17.95
CA GLN A 394 -12.75 20.44 -18.69
C GLN A 394 -11.56 20.98 -17.87
N GLU A 395 -11.71 22.14 -17.22
CA GLU A 395 -10.67 22.70 -16.35
C GLU A 395 -10.35 21.77 -15.17
N GLY A 396 -11.37 21.12 -14.59
CA GLY A 396 -11.18 20.12 -13.55
C GLY A 396 -10.40 18.90 -14.04
N LEU A 397 -10.76 18.35 -15.20
CA LEU A 397 -10.06 17.23 -15.83
C LEU A 397 -8.61 17.60 -16.17
N ASP A 398 -8.38 18.77 -16.76
CA ASP A 398 -7.04 19.25 -17.14
C ASP A 398 -6.16 19.42 -15.88
N THR A 399 -6.73 19.93 -14.79
CA THR A 399 -6.05 20.06 -13.49
C THR A 399 -5.60 18.71 -12.94
N ILE A 400 -6.47 17.70 -12.97
CA ILE A 400 -6.14 16.32 -12.54
C ILE A 400 -5.05 15.74 -13.43
N ASN A 401 -5.18 15.91 -14.74
CA ASN A 401 -4.23 15.35 -15.70
C ASN A 401 -2.85 16.03 -15.64
N ALA A 402 -2.80 17.32 -15.33
CA ALA A 402 -1.53 18.06 -15.17
C ALA A 402 -0.78 17.75 -13.87
N ASN A 403 -1.47 17.16 -12.85
CA ASN A 403 -0.83 16.85 -11.58
C ASN A 403 0.22 15.75 -11.74
N GLN A 404 1.34 15.87 -11.02
CA GLN A 404 2.43 14.87 -11.03
C GLN A 404 2.02 13.50 -10.50
N PHE A 405 0.99 13.43 -9.65
CA PHE A 405 0.46 12.21 -9.07
C PHE A 405 -0.72 11.66 -9.89
N GLY A 406 -0.90 10.37 -9.85
CA GLY A 406 -2.00 9.70 -10.55
C GLY A 406 -2.45 8.44 -9.82
N ASN A 407 -2.53 8.48 -8.48
CA ASN A 407 -2.93 7.31 -7.69
C ASN A 407 -4.43 7.06 -7.79
N GLY A 408 -5.25 7.99 -7.32
CA GLY A 408 -6.70 7.90 -7.37
C GLY A 408 -7.36 9.23 -7.67
N THR A 409 -8.60 9.16 -8.19
CA THR A 409 -9.47 10.33 -8.39
C THR A 409 -10.93 9.89 -8.32
N ALA A 410 -11.82 10.85 -8.07
CA ALA A 410 -13.26 10.62 -8.11
C ALA A 410 -13.98 11.74 -8.86
N ILE A 411 -15.09 11.41 -9.49
CA ILE A 411 -16.06 12.38 -10.03
C ILE A 411 -17.41 12.18 -9.36
N PHE A 412 -18.07 13.28 -9.00
CA PHE A 412 -19.43 13.30 -8.47
C PHE A 412 -20.34 14.01 -9.47
N THR A 413 -21.28 13.24 -10.05
CA THR A 413 -22.22 13.69 -11.08
C THR A 413 -23.39 12.72 -11.15
N ARG A 414 -24.51 13.17 -11.69
CA ARG A 414 -25.67 12.33 -12.07
C ARG A 414 -25.70 12.03 -13.57
N ASP A 415 -24.80 12.60 -14.36
CA ASP A 415 -24.68 12.38 -15.80
C ASP A 415 -23.77 11.19 -16.10
N GLY A 416 -24.36 10.08 -16.52
CA GLY A 416 -23.62 8.85 -16.89
C GLY A 416 -22.74 9.04 -18.13
N GLY A 417 -23.09 9.94 -19.05
CA GLY A 417 -22.28 10.24 -20.22
C GLY A 417 -21.00 10.95 -19.85
N VAL A 418 -21.09 11.97 -19.00
CA VAL A 418 -19.93 12.69 -18.46
C VAL A 418 -19.05 11.78 -17.61
N ALA A 419 -19.65 10.94 -16.76
CA ALA A 419 -18.90 9.98 -15.95
C ALA A 419 -18.10 8.98 -16.81
N ARG A 420 -18.73 8.48 -17.89
CA ARG A 420 -18.07 7.58 -18.85
C ARG A 420 -16.94 8.29 -19.59
N GLN A 421 -17.12 9.55 -19.99
CA GLN A 421 -16.08 10.33 -20.67
C GLN A 421 -14.91 10.61 -19.70
N PHE A 422 -15.20 10.93 -18.44
CA PHE A 422 -14.19 11.14 -17.41
C PHE A 422 -13.27 9.93 -17.23
N GLN A 423 -13.83 8.72 -17.09
CA GLN A 423 -13.03 7.52 -16.93
C GLN A 423 -12.13 7.22 -18.15
N PHE A 424 -12.53 7.68 -19.33
CA PHE A 424 -11.73 7.53 -20.56
C PHE A 424 -10.58 8.54 -20.65
N ASP A 425 -10.83 9.79 -20.26
CA ASP A 425 -9.88 10.89 -20.46
C ASP A 425 -8.90 11.10 -19.30
N VAL A 426 -9.27 10.69 -18.08
CA VAL A 426 -8.46 10.95 -16.90
C VAL A 426 -7.23 10.04 -16.82
N GLN A 427 -6.05 10.65 -16.55
CA GLN A 427 -4.77 9.97 -16.50
C GLN A 427 -4.37 9.58 -15.06
N VAL A 428 -5.18 8.69 -14.47
CA VAL A 428 -5.04 8.23 -13.08
C VAL A 428 -5.30 6.72 -13.02
N GLY A 429 -4.60 6.00 -12.15
CA GLY A 429 -4.69 4.55 -12.08
C GLY A 429 -6.00 4.00 -11.53
N MET A 430 -6.64 4.70 -10.57
CA MET A 430 -7.90 4.26 -9.95
C MET A 430 -8.94 5.37 -10.00
N VAL A 431 -10.10 5.10 -10.56
CA VAL A 431 -11.16 6.08 -10.83
C VAL A 431 -12.45 5.69 -10.12
N GLY A 432 -13.00 6.60 -9.31
CA GLY A 432 -14.29 6.48 -8.66
C GLY A 432 -15.37 7.31 -9.35
N ILE A 433 -16.52 6.72 -9.60
CA ILE A 433 -17.72 7.43 -10.05
C ILE A 433 -18.69 7.40 -8.88
N ASN A 434 -18.90 8.56 -8.25
CA ASN A 434 -19.67 8.73 -7.00
C ASN A 434 -19.12 7.86 -5.84
N VAL A 435 -17.85 7.48 -5.91
CA VAL A 435 -17.11 6.75 -4.89
C VAL A 435 -15.82 7.50 -4.60
N PRO A 436 -15.63 8.09 -3.40
CA PRO A 436 -14.52 9.00 -3.12
C PRO A 436 -13.17 8.29 -3.03
N ILE A 437 -13.16 7.03 -2.58
CA ILE A 437 -11.96 6.20 -2.39
C ILE A 437 -12.10 4.92 -3.21
N PRO A 438 -11.69 4.91 -4.51
CA PRO A 438 -11.86 3.78 -5.41
C PRO A 438 -10.81 2.68 -5.22
N VAL A 439 -10.59 2.20 -3.99
CA VAL A 439 -9.69 1.08 -3.72
C VAL A 439 -10.31 -0.20 -4.28
N PRO A 440 -9.63 -0.90 -5.21
CA PRO A 440 -10.18 -2.10 -5.80
C PRO A 440 -10.24 -3.25 -4.80
N VAL A 441 -11.16 -4.19 -5.02
CA VAL A 441 -11.21 -5.47 -4.33
C VAL A 441 -10.00 -6.33 -4.71
N SER A 442 -9.66 -7.34 -3.90
CA SER A 442 -8.38 -8.07 -3.98
C SER A 442 -8.10 -8.79 -5.31
N TYR A 443 -9.11 -9.05 -6.14
CA TYR A 443 -8.94 -9.67 -7.47
C TYR A 443 -8.78 -8.67 -8.63
N TYR A 444 -8.75 -7.36 -8.33
CA TYR A 444 -8.21 -6.30 -9.18
C TYR A 444 -6.96 -5.73 -8.54
N SER A 445 -6.02 -5.26 -9.36
CA SER A 445 -4.74 -4.76 -8.84
C SER A 445 -4.81 -3.29 -8.43
N PHE A 446 -4.13 -2.95 -7.32
CA PHE A 446 -4.03 -1.61 -6.77
C PHE A 446 -2.76 -0.94 -7.27
N GLY A 447 -2.88 0.21 -7.90
CA GLY A 447 -1.70 0.98 -8.32
C GLY A 447 -2.07 2.28 -9.01
N GLY A 448 -1.15 3.24 -8.92
CA GLY A 448 -1.25 4.54 -9.54
C GLY A 448 -0.51 4.61 -10.87
N TRP A 449 -0.62 5.76 -11.51
CA TRP A 449 0.17 6.18 -12.66
C TRP A 449 1.15 7.30 -12.25
N LYS A 450 1.96 7.78 -13.16
CA LYS A 450 2.89 8.91 -12.98
C LYS A 450 3.81 8.70 -11.77
N ALA A 451 4.04 9.73 -10.95
CA ALA A 451 4.89 9.64 -9.77
C ALA A 451 4.27 8.90 -8.56
N SER A 452 3.07 8.34 -8.70
CA SER A 452 2.45 7.48 -7.69
C SER A 452 2.85 6.02 -7.81
N LEU A 453 3.52 5.60 -8.90
CA LEU A 453 4.06 4.25 -9.07
C LEU A 453 5.34 4.30 -9.90
N PHE A 454 6.40 3.67 -9.40
CA PHE A 454 7.63 3.37 -10.14
C PHE A 454 7.72 1.85 -10.37
N GLY A 455 7.83 1.44 -11.63
CA GLY A 455 7.60 0.08 -12.12
C GLY A 455 6.20 -0.05 -12.73
N ASP A 456 6.00 -1.09 -13.58
CA ASP A 456 4.77 -1.22 -14.37
C ASP A 456 3.71 -2.13 -13.70
N GLN A 457 4.09 -2.94 -12.71
CA GLN A 457 3.20 -3.92 -12.09
C GLN A 457 2.58 -3.36 -10.82
N HIS A 458 1.25 -3.39 -10.77
CA HIS A 458 0.47 -2.98 -9.64
C HIS A 458 0.51 -4.01 -8.49
N MET A 459 0.09 -3.58 -7.29
CA MET A 459 0.07 -4.40 -6.09
C MET A 459 -1.09 -5.40 -6.13
N TYR A 460 -0.88 -6.56 -5.55
CA TYR A 460 -1.82 -7.69 -5.41
C TYR A 460 -2.62 -8.04 -6.71
N GLY A 461 -3.67 -8.86 -6.58
CA GLY A 461 -4.45 -9.31 -7.73
C GLY A 461 -3.61 -10.06 -8.78
N PRO A 462 -4.05 -10.12 -10.03
CA PRO A 462 -3.32 -10.80 -11.11
C PRO A 462 -1.91 -10.25 -11.36
N GLU A 463 -1.73 -8.92 -11.24
CA GLU A 463 -0.42 -8.30 -11.40
C GLU A 463 0.54 -8.65 -10.27
N GLY A 464 0.03 -8.78 -9.03
CA GLY A 464 0.84 -9.26 -7.90
C GLY A 464 1.39 -10.67 -8.15
N ILE A 465 0.60 -11.58 -8.76
CA ILE A 465 1.08 -12.92 -9.16
C ILE A 465 2.17 -12.79 -10.22
N ASN A 466 1.98 -11.93 -11.20
CA ASN A 466 2.96 -11.67 -12.25
C ASN A 466 4.25 -11.08 -11.67
N PHE A 467 4.13 -10.17 -10.71
CA PHE A 467 5.26 -9.56 -10.03
C PHE A 467 6.12 -10.59 -9.30
N PHE A 468 5.53 -11.53 -8.59
CA PHE A 468 6.24 -12.53 -7.79
C PHE A 468 6.60 -13.81 -8.53
N THR A 469 6.39 -13.88 -9.86
CA THR A 469 6.72 -15.07 -10.66
C THR A 469 7.40 -14.72 -11.97
N ARG A 470 8.10 -15.70 -12.56
CA ARG A 470 8.65 -15.63 -13.91
C ARG A 470 8.00 -16.68 -14.81
N GLY A 471 7.62 -16.30 -16.01
CA GLY A 471 7.19 -17.21 -17.06
C GLY A 471 8.37 -18.00 -17.61
N LYS A 472 8.13 -19.29 -17.89
CA LYS A 472 9.04 -20.16 -18.63
C LYS A 472 8.24 -20.86 -19.71
N VAL A 473 8.72 -20.83 -20.93
CA VAL A 473 8.15 -21.59 -22.04
C VAL A 473 8.97 -22.85 -22.24
N VAL A 474 8.28 -23.97 -22.40
CA VAL A 474 8.87 -25.29 -22.67
C VAL A 474 8.37 -25.76 -24.02
N THR A 475 9.29 -26.06 -24.90
CA THR A 475 9.03 -26.68 -26.20
C THR A 475 9.49 -28.12 -26.11
N SER A 476 8.60 -29.07 -26.34
CA SER A 476 8.91 -30.50 -26.25
C SER A 476 8.62 -31.20 -27.56
N ARG A 477 9.50 -32.12 -27.91
CA ARG A 477 9.39 -33.00 -29.08
C ARG A 477 9.88 -34.41 -28.71
N TRP A 478 9.10 -35.41 -29.09
CA TRP A 478 9.43 -36.81 -28.87
C TRP A 478 9.57 -37.54 -30.21
N PRO A 479 10.69 -37.30 -30.94
CA PRO A 479 10.90 -37.94 -32.25
C PRO A 479 11.15 -39.44 -32.10
N ASP A 480 10.74 -40.22 -33.16
CA ASP A 480 11.17 -41.61 -33.27
C ASP A 480 12.70 -41.64 -33.53
N PRO A 481 13.48 -42.28 -32.65
CA PRO A 481 14.93 -42.34 -32.82
C PRO A 481 15.36 -42.94 -34.18
N ARG A 482 14.54 -43.80 -34.81
CA ARG A 482 14.80 -44.42 -36.08
C ARG A 482 14.70 -43.47 -37.28
N THR A 483 14.00 -42.37 -37.12
CA THR A 483 13.78 -41.34 -38.15
C THR A 483 14.59 -40.08 -37.92
N SER A 484 15.40 -40.04 -36.86
CA SER A 484 16.22 -38.88 -36.50
C SER A 484 17.35 -38.71 -37.51
N SER A 485 17.49 -37.52 -38.10
CA SER A 485 18.58 -37.12 -38.97
C SER A 485 19.08 -35.70 -38.61
N VAL A 486 20.35 -35.45 -38.93
CA VAL A 486 20.92 -34.10 -38.73
C VAL A 486 20.33 -33.17 -39.78
N ASN A 487 19.67 -32.12 -39.30
CA ASN A 487 19.19 -31.02 -40.11
C ASN A 487 19.75 -29.69 -39.56
N LEU A 488 20.59 -29.03 -40.31
CA LEU A 488 21.21 -27.76 -39.96
C LEU A 488 20.37 -26.55 -40.41
N GLY A 489 19.24 -26.78 -41.05
CA GLY A 489 18.30 -25.72 -41.42
C GLY A 489 17.57 -25.13 -40.23
N PHE A 490 17.16 -23.89 -40.37
CA PHE A 490 16.31 -23.24 -39.32
C PHE A 490 14.97 -23.99 -39.24
N PRO A 491 14.47 -24.28 -38.03
CA PRO A 491 13.18 -24.94 -37.87
C PRO A 491 12.06 -24.18 -38.58
N GLN A 492 11.27 -24.88 -39.38
CA GLN A 492 10.10 -24.32 -40.08
C GLN A 492 8.83 -24.94 -39.57
N ASN A 493 7.81 -24.09 -39.29
CA ASN A 493 6.47 -24.52 -38.96
C ASN A 493 5.73 -24.90 -40.24
N ARG A 494 5.78 -26.19 -40.64
CA ARG A 494 4.99 -26.74 -41.74
C ARG A 494 4.23 -27.97 -41.26
#